data_fdac9c804f18b386fd71d97101fd5646
#
_entry.id   fdac9c804f18b386fd71d97101fd5646
#
_cell.length_a   1.000
_cell.length_b   1.000
_cell.length_c   1.000
_cell.angle_alpha   90.00
_cell.angle_beta   90.00
_cell.angle_gamma   90.00
#
_symmetry.space_group_name_H-M   'P 1'
#
loop_
_entity.id
_entity.type
_entity.pdbx_description
1 polymer ?
#
loop_
_entity_poly.entity_id
_entity_poly.type
_entity_poly.pdbx_seq_one_letter_code
_entity_poly.pdbx_strand_id
1 'polypeptide(L)'
;MPLKWTISHTDRMVEAVASGHVGLPDIERYLDDIMVSGALPYRKLFDTAQASSALGDDDMMMLGARMSAYTELGPIGPLAIVAPSTILRQQSRLFAALASADRPLKIFKTVEAARKWLAAQDGAAIA
;
A
#
# COMPACT_ATOMS: atom_id res chain seq x y z
N MET A 1 -0.22 -16.33 -8.09
CA MET A 1 -0.89 -15.10 -7.63
C MET A 1 0.05 -13.94 -7.82
N PRO A 2 -0.34 -12.93 -8.61
CA PRO A 2 0.54 -11.78 -8.85
C PRO A 2 0.69 -10.86 -7.64
N LEU A 3 -0.22 -10.94 -6.68
CA LEU A 3 -0.12 -10.19 -5.44
C LEU A 3 -0.29 -11.15 -4.26
N LYS A 4 0.70 -11.15 -3.38
CA LYS A 4 0.69 -11.95 -2.14
C LYS A 4 0.89 -11.03 -0.97
N TRP A 5 0.22 -11.32 0.14
CA TRP A 5 0.37 -10.50 1.35
C TRP A 5 0.26 -11.35 2.60
N THR A 6 0.85 -10.83 3.67
CA THR A 6 0.75 -11.40 5.01
C THR A 6 0.32 -10.30 5.98
N ILE A 7 -0.48 -10.66 6.95
CA ILE A 7 -0.94 -9.76 8.00
C ILE A 7 -0.45 -10.29 9.33
N SER A 8 0.37 -9.50 10.01
CA SER A 8 0.82 -9.82 11.36
C SER A 8 0.04 -8.96 12.36
N HIS A 9 -0.87 -9.56 13.08
CA HIS A 9 -1.64 -8.85 14.12
C HIS A 9 -0.77 -8.52 15.32
N THR A 10 0.21 -9.37 15.61
CA THR A 10 1.15 -9.15 16.70
C THR A 10 2.00 -7.91 16.46
N ASP A 11 2.55 -7.77 15.25
CA ASP A 11 3.40 -6.64 14.89
C ASP A 11 2.62 -5.45 14.35
N ARG A 12 1.33 -5.63 14.09
CA ARG A 12 0.47 -4.64 13.46
C ARG A 12 1.08 -4.18 12.14
N MET A 13 1.40 -5.15 11.29
CA MET A 13 2.14 -4.95 10.06
C MET A 13 1.53 -5.78 8.94
N VAL A 14 1.41 -5.17 7.77
CA VAL A 14 1.00 -5.84 6.54
C VAL A 14 2.15 -5.75 5.55
N GLU A 15 2.52 -6.87 4.95
CA GLU A 15 3.53 -6.90 3.90
C GLU A 15 2.92 -7.51 2.65
N ALA A 16 2.96 -6.77 1.55
CA ALA A 16 2.46 -7.22 0.26
C ALA A 16 3.58 -7.20 -0.77
N VAL A 17 3.64 -8.23 -1.59
CA VAL A 17 4.63 -8.34 -2.67
C VAL A 17 3.89 -8.55 -3.99
N ALA A 18 4.09 -7.62 -4.91
CA ALA A 18 3.56 -7.71 -6.26
C ALA A 18 4.60 -8.32 -7.19
N SER A 19 4.21 -9.29 -8.01
CA SER A 19 5.10 -9.93 -8.97
C SER A 19 4.36 -10.17 -10.28
N GLY A 20 5.02 -9.87 -11.41
CA GLY A 20 4.43 -10.01 -12.71
C GLY A 20 3.32 -8.98 -12.95
N HIS A 21 2.30 -9.40 -13.69
CA HIS A 21 1.18 -8.53 -14.06
C HIS A 21 0.16 -8.45 -12.91
N VAL A 22 0.01 -7.28 -12.32
CA VAL A 22 -0.95 -7.02 -11.25
C VAL A 22 -2.07 -6.15 -11.79
N GLY A 23 -3.29 -6.66 -11.75
CA GLY A 23 -4.48 -5.94 -12.19
C GLY A 23 -5.27 -5.36 -11.03
N LEU A 24 -6.25 -4.53 -11.36
CA LEU A 24 -7.13 -3.94 -10.36
C LEU A 24 -7.83 -4.98 -9.47
N PRO A 25 -8.37 -6.10 -10.02
CA PRO A 25 -9.01 -7.10 -9.16
C PRO A 25 -8.09 -7.71 -8.11
N ASP A 26 -6.79 -7.81 -8.40
CA ASP A 26 -5.82 -8.33 -7.44
C ASP A 26 -5.67 -7.38 -6.24
N ILE A 27 -5.60 -6.09 -6.52
CA ILE A 27 -5.47 -5.07 -5.48
C ILE A 27 -6.77 -4.95 -4.70
N GLU A 28 -7.91 -5.06 -5.36
CA GLU A 28 -9.20 -5.02 -4.68
C GLU A 28 -9.35 -6.16 -3.68
N ARG A 29 -8.93 -7.37 -4.05
CA ARG A 29 -8.95 -8.51 -3.12
C ARG A 29 -8.04 -8.28 -1.91
N TYR A 30 -6.86 -7.69 -2.15
CA TYR A 30 -5.95 -7.31 -1.08
C TYR A 30 -6.61 -6.31 -0.12
N LEU A 31 -7.21 -5.26 -0.66
CA LEU A 31 -7.86 -4.24 0.16
C LEU A 31 -9.06 -4.79 0.92
N ASP A 32 -9.84 -5.68 0.31
CA ASP A 32 -10.96 -6.33 0.98
C ASP A 32 -10.49 -7.14 2.17
N ASP A 33 -9.40 -7.90 2.02
CA ASP A 33 -8.85 -8.70 3.11
C ASP A 33 -8.31 -7.83 4.24
N ILE A 34 -7.63 -6.75 3.89
CA ILE A 34 -7.13 -5.77 4.87
C ILE A 34 -8.29 -5.21 5.72
N MET A 35 -9.38 -4.86 5.05
CA MET A 35 -10.55 -4.31 5.73
C MET A 35 -11.23 -5.34 6.63
N VAL A 36 -11.47 -6.54 6.11
CA VAL A 36 -12.14 -7.62 6.85
C VAL A 36 -11.30 -8.06 8.06
N SER A 37 -9.99 -8.05 7.92
CA SER A 37 -9.07 -8.46 8.98
C SER A 37 -8.84 -7.39 10.04
N GLY A 38 -9.41 -6.21 9.89
CA GLY A 38 -9.21 -5.10 10.83
C GLY A 38 -7.83 -4.49 10.75
N ALA A 39 -7.14 -4.60 9.61
CA ALA A 39 -5.76 -4.20 9.45
C ALA A 39 -5.59 -2.81 8.78
N LEU A 40 -6.68 -2.06 8.58
CA LEU A 40 -6.58 -0.71 8.02
C LEU A 40 -5.60 0.20 8.78
N PRO A 41 -5.58 0.22 10.13
CA PRO A 41 -4.64 1.07 10.86
C PRO A 41 -3.23 0.53 10.95
N TYR A 42 -2.96 -0.67 10.43
CA TYR A 42 -1.62 -1.26 10.49
C TYR A 42 -0.67 -0.56 9.53
N ARG A 43 0.62 -0.60 9.86
CA ARG A 43 1.67 -0.17 8.93
C ARG A 43 1.72 -1.14 7.76
N LYS A 44 1.96 -0.62 6.56
CA LYS A 44 1.92 -1.43 5.34
C LYS A 44 3.16 -1.22 4.49
N LEU A 45 3.74 -2.32 4.05
CA LEU A 45 4.82 -2.37 3.07
C LEU A 45 4.26 -2.98 1.79
N PHE A 46 4.32 -2.22 0.69
CA PHE A 46 3.84 -2.69 -0.61
C PHE A 46 5.03 -2.71 -1.58
N ASP A 47 5.53 -3.91 -1.86
CA ASP A 47 6.74 -4.10 -2.65
C ASP A 47 6.39 -4.41 -4.10
N THR A 48 6.76 -3.50 -5.02
CA THR A 48 6.51 -3.66 -6.45
C THR A 48 7.77 -4.02 -7.23
N ALA A 49 8.87 -4.38 -6.56
CA ALA A 49 10.16 -4.63 -7.22
C ALA A 49 10.08 -5.73 -8.29
N GLN A 50 9.20 -6.71 -8.11
CA GLN A 50 9.03 -7.83 -9.02
C GLN A 50 7.85 -7.64 -9.99
N ALA A 51 7.14 -6.54 -9.91
CA ALA A 51 6.00 -6.27 -10.78
C ALA A 51 6.47 -5.86 -12.17
N SER A 52 5.81 -6.39 -13.20
CA SER A 52 6.18 -6.13 -14.60
C SER A 52 5.19 -5.24 -15.32
N SER A 53 4.00 -5.06 -14.78
CA SER A 53 2.99 -4.23 -15.40
C SER A 53 2.34 -3.31 -14.39
N ALA A 54 1.72 -2.31 -14.90
CA ALA A 54 1.23 -1.20 -14.14
C ALA A 54 -0.27 -1.00 -14.39
N LEU A 55 -0.94 -0.41 -13.42
CA LEU A 55 -2.35 -0.06 -13.55
C LEU A 55 -2.49 1.18 -14.43
N GLY A 56 -3.61 1.27 -15.15
CA GLY A 56 -3.93 2.46 -15.92
C GLY A 56 -4.44 3.59 -15.02
N ASP A 57 -4.58 4.79 -15.62
CA ASP A 57 -5.04 5.96 -14.87
C ASP A 57 -6.45 5.77 -14.29
N ASP A 58 -7.34 5.11 -15.02
CA ASP A 58 -8.70 4.83 -14.54
C ASP A 58 -8.67 3.92 -13.30
N ASP A 59 -7.79 2.92 -13.31
CA ASP A 59 -7.61 2.02 -12.17
C ASP A 59 -7.10 2.78 -10.96
N MET A 60 -6.17 3.70 -11.16
CA MET A 60 -5.63 4.55 -10.09
C MET A 60 -6.70 5.45 -9.50
N MET A 61 -7.57 6.00 -10.34
CA MET A 61 -8.68 6.83 -9.87
C MET A 61 -9.66 6.01 -9.03
N MET A 62 -9.97 4.79 -9.44
CA MET A 62 -10.84 3.90 -8.67
C MET A 62 -10.23 3.54 -7.32
N LEU A 63 -8.93 3.27 -7.29
CA LEU A 63 -8.23 2.98 -6.03
C LEU A 63 -8.21 4.21 -5.11
N GLY A 64 -7.97 5.39 -5.67
CA GLY A 64 -8.01 6.63 -4.90
C GLY A 64 -9.37 6.86 -4.25
N ALA A 65 -10.45 6.67 -5.01
CA ALA A 65 -11.81 6.80 -4.50
C ALA A 65 -12.09 5.78 -3.38
N ARG A 66 -11.62 4.54 -3.54
CA ARG A 66 -11.78 3.50 -2.52
C ARG A 66 -11.04 3.87 -1.24
N MET A 67 -9.82 4.39 -1.36
CA MET A 67 -9.06 4.82 -0.19
C MET A 67 -9.74 5.98 0.52
N SER A 68 -10.31 6.93 -0.21
CA SER A 68 -11.06 8.03 0.38
C SER A 68 -12.26 7.53 1.17
N ALA A 69 -12.97 6.52 0.65
CA ALA A 69 -14.09 5.91 1.37
C ALA A 69 -13.64 5.23 2.66
N TYR A 70 -12.47 4.59 2.64
CA TYR A 70 -11.94 3.91 3.84
C TYR A 70 -11.61 4.89 4.96
N THR A 71 -11.25 6.13 4.65
CA THR A 71 -10.94 7.12 5.70
C THR A 71 -12.15 7.41 6.60
N GLU A 72 -13.35 7.19 6.10
CA GLU A 72 -14.57 7.36 6.88
C GLU A 72 -14.79 6.23 7.89
N LEU A 73 -14.13 5.09 7.69
CA LEU A 73 -14.25 3.94 8.58
C LEU A 73 -13.31 4.01 9.77
N GLY A 74 -12.32 4.89 9.73
CA GLY A 74 -11.33 5.04 10.79
C GLY A 74 -9.96 5.36 10.25
N PRO A 75 -8.94 5.41 11.11
CA PRO A 75 -7.58 5.74 10.69
C PRO A 75 -7.01 4.66 9.78
N ILE A 76 -6.27 5.09 8.77
CA ILE A 76 -5.52 4.22 7.87
C ILE A 76 -4.05 4.38 8.21
N GLY A 77 -3.35 3.25 8.39
CA GLY A 77 -1.96 3.27 8.83
C GLY A 77 -0.96 3.71 7.76
N PRO A 78 0.30 3.94 8.17
CA PRO A 78 1.36 4.34 7.25
C PRO A 78 1.57 3.34 6.12
N LEU A 79 1.90 3.86 4.94
CA LEU A 79 2.16 3.04 3.75
C LEU A 79 3.54 3.37 3.18
N ALA A 80 4.38 2.36 3.04
CA ALA A 80 5.64 2.45 2.30
C ALA A 80 5.50 1.65 1.01
N ILE A 81 5.74 2.29 -0.13
CA ILE A 81 5.71 1.64 -1.43
C ILE A 81 7.14 1.52 -1.93
N VAL A 82 7.57 0.29 -2.23
CA VAL A 82 8.88 0.05 -2.85
C VAL A 82 8.69 -0.02 -4.35
N ALA A 83 9.24 0.95 -5.07
CA ALA A 83 9.07 1.08 -6.52
C ALA A 83 10.40 1.47 -7.17
N PRO A 84 11.26 0.48 -7.49
CA PRO A 84 12.59 0.78 -8.03
C PRO A 84 12.55 1.26 -9.48
N SER A 85 11.54 0.90 -10.28
CA SER A 85 11.45 1.35 -11.66
C SER A 85 10.84 2.74 -11.77
N THR A 86 11.22 3.49 -12.80
CA THR A 86 10.69 4.84 -13.04
C THR A 86 9.18 4.81 -13.26
N ILE A 87 8.69 3.85 -14.04
CA ILE A 87 7.26 3.73 -14.34
C ILE A 87 6.47 3.46 -13.07
N LEU A 88 6.93 2.51 -12.26
CA LEU A 88 6.23 2.17 -11.01
C LEU A 88 6.28 3.32 -10.01
N ARG A 89 7.38 4.08 -9.97
CA ARG A 89 7.44 5.27 -9.11
C ARG A 89 6.45 6.34 -9.55
N GLN A 90 6.32 6.57 -10.85
CA GLN A 90 5.35 7.53 -11.37
C GLN A 90 3.92 7.14 -11.02
N GLN A 91 3.59 5.86 -11.14
CA GLN A 91 2.26 5.36 -10.77
C GLN A 91 2.01 5.46 -9.27
N SER A 92 3.02 5.16 -8.46
CA SER A 92 2.91 5.29 -7.02
C SER A 92 2.67 6.74 -6.60
N ARG A 93 3.30 7.70 -7.29
CA ARG A 93 3.05 9.13 -7.05
C ARG A 93 1.64 9.53 -7.45
N LEU A 94 1.14 9.00 -8.55
CA LEU A 94 -0.23 9.27 -8.98
C LEU A 94 -1.23 8.71 -7.95
N PHE A 95 -1.01 7.50 -7.48
CA PHE A 95 -1.83 6.92 -6.43
C PHE A 95 -1.82 7.79 -5.17
N ALA A 96 -0.63 8.22 -4.74
CA ALA A 96 -0.50 9.07 -3.56
C ALA A 96 -1.25 10.40 -3.71
N ALA A 97 -1.24 10.97 -4.92
CA ALA A 97 -1.95 12.21 -5.19
C ALA A 97 -3.48 12.03 -5.22
N LEU A 98 -3.95 10.87 -5.68
CA LEU A 98 -5.38 10.59 -5.81
C LEU A 98 -6.00 10.03 -4.53
N ALA A 99 -5.20 9.36 -3.70
CA ALA A 99 -5.67 8.76 -2.46
C ALA A 99 -5.73 9.82 -1.36
N SER A 100 -6.92 10.30 -1.05
CA SER A 100 -7.13 11.37 -0.08
C SER A 100 -7.03 10.91 1.37
N ALA A 101 -6.23 9.90 1.64
CA ALA A 101 -6.05 9.38 2.99
C ALA A 101 -5.08 10.28 3.78
N ASP A 102 -5.48 10.67 4.97
CA ASP A 102 -4.64 11.45 5.88
C ASP A 102 -3.72 10.49 6.64
N ARG A 103 -2.65 10.07 5.97
CA ARG A 103 -1.69 9.12 6.54
C ARG A 103 -0.30 9.36 5.98
N PRO A 104 0.77 8.97 6.71
CA PRO A 104 2.11 8.97 6.13
C PRO A 104 2.20 7.97 4.98
N LEU A 105 2.62 8.46 3.81
CA LEU A 105 2.84 7.63 2.63
C LEU A 105 4.16 8.06 2.01
N LYS A 106 5.06 7.11 1.76
CA LYS A 106 6.34 7.41 1.15
C LYS A 106 6.76 6.31 0.18
N ILE A 107 7.45 6.72 -0.88
CA ILE A 107 7.91 5.83 -1.94
C ILE A 107 9.42 5.65 -1.82
N PHE A 108 9.87 4.40 -1.90
CA PHE A 108 11.27 4.03 -1.71
C PHE A 108 11.78 3.22 -2.89
N LYS A 109 13.09 3.23 -3.08
CA LYS A 109 13.75 2.42 -4.10
C LYS A 109 14.11 1.03 -3.58
N THR A 110 14.26 0.87 -2.26
CA THR A 110 14.68 -0.40 -1.66
C THR A 110 13.77 -0.79 -0.50
N VAL A 111 13.68 -2.09 -0.25
CA VAL A 111 12.92 -2.63 0.88
C VAL A 111 13.53 -2.20 2.20
N GLU A 112 14.86 -2.17 2.29
CA GLU A 112 15.56 -1.79 3.52
C GLU A 112 15.20 -0.37 3.98
N ALA A 113 15.21 0.58 3.04
CA ALA A 113 14.85 1.96 3.35
C ALA A 113 13.38 2.05 3.78
N ALA A 114 12.50 1.30 3.12
CA ALA A 114 11.08 1.28 3.47
C ALA A 114 10.84 0.71 4.86
N ARG A 115 11.50 -0.40 5.20
CA ARG A 115 11.37 -1.00 6.54
C ARG A 115 11.86 -0.08 7.64
N LYS A 116 12.97 0.61 7.39
CA LYS A 116 13.52 1.55 8.36
C LYS A 116 12.55 2.70 8.64
N TRP A 117 11.96 3.23 7.57
CA TRP A 117 10.98 4.31 7.71
C TRP A 117 9.72 3.84 8.45
N LEU A 118 9.21 2.65 8.12
CA LEU A 118 8.03 2.09 8.77
C LEU A 118 8.27 1.85 10.26
N ALA A 119 9.47 1.40 10.64
CA ALA A 119 9.82 1.20 12.04
C ALA A 119 9.73 2.51 12.82
N ALA A 120 10.10 3.63 12.18
CA ALA A 120 10.02 4.95 12.81
C ALA A 120 8.59 5.46 12.94
N GLN A 121 7.62 4.88 12.23
CA GLN A 121 6.21 5.26 12.32
C GLN A 121 5.46 4.54 13.43
N ASP A 122 6.08 3.59 14.09
CA ASP A 122 5.41 2.70 15.03
C ASP A 122 4.70 3.43 16.16
N GLY A 123 5.41 4.31 16.85
CA GLY A 123 4.84 5.04 17.99
C GLY A 123 3.64 5.89 17.59
N ALA A 124 3.68 6.51 16.44
CA ALA A 124 2.58 7.34 15.95
C ALA A 124 1.36 6.49 15.59
N ALA A 125 1.58 5.29 15.06
CA ALA A 125 0.49 4.42 14.64
C ALA A 125 -0.27 3.81 15.81
N ILE A 126 0.38 3.68 16.96
CA ILE A 126 -0.20 3.00 18.12
C ILE A 126 -0.84 4.01 19.08
N ALA A 127 -0.29 5.18 19.11
CA ALA A 127 -0.82 6.25 19.93
C ALA A 127 -2.19 6.70 19.45
#